data_ee8b7fac5e26cea266e1d13f74545614
#
_entry.id   ee8b7fac5e26cea266e1d13f74545614
#
_cell.length_a   1.000
_cell.length_b   1.000
_cell.length_c   1.000
_cell.angle_alpha   90.00
_cell.angle_beta   90.00
_cell.angle_gamma   90.00
#
_symmetry.space_group_name_H-M   'P 1'
#
loop_
_entity.id
_entity.type
_entity.pdbx_description
1 polymer ?
#
loop_
_entity_poly.entity_id
_entity_poly.type
_entity_poly.pdbx_seq_one_letter_code
_entity_poly.pdbx_strand_id
1 'polypeptide(L)'
;MLIQKQAAQGEQHISVSKEEYKMQYHVRTRILIIDDEPDITFGFKKALRDKGFEQVETANDSILALKNFKAGSYDLLIIDIVMPEMDGFSLYEEIRKIDKKVKVCFITAFQINYQALRAVFPAATSTDDIGCFIRKPVDMDDLVKRINAEIQ
;
A
#
# COMPACT_ATOMS: atom_id res chain seq x y z
N MET A 1 16.43 1.16 -20.34
CA MET A 1 15.23 1.68 -21.02
C MET A 1 15.02 3.13 -20.64
N LEU A 2 14.95 4.02 -21.61
CA LEU A 2 14.76 5.46 -21.39
C LEU A 2 13.30 5.83 -21.61
N ILE A 3 12.77 6.67 -20.73
CA ILE A 3 11.41 7.21 -20.84
C ILE A 3 11.55 8.64 -21.35
N GLN A 4 10.89 8.97 -22.47
CA GLN A 4 10.89 10.30 -23.02
C GLN A 4 9.74 11.14 -22.43
N LYS A 5 10.07 12.33 -21.96
CA LYS A 5 9.10 13.30 -21.46
C LYS A 5 9.14 14.55 -22.34
N GLN A 6 8.01 14.90 -22.94
CA GLN A 6 7.89 16.16 -23.67
C GLN A 6 7.67 17.32 -22.71
N ALA A 7 8.48 18.36 -22.83
CA ALA A 7 8.25 19.63 -22.15
C ALA A 7 7.37 20.51 -23.04
N ALA A 8 6.34 21.10 -22.48
CA ALA A 8 5.49 22.08 -23.19
C ALA A 8 6.28 23.36 -23.44
N GLN A 9 6.51 23.67 -24.68
CA GLN A 9 7.24 24.84 -25.27
C GLN A 9 8.73 24.56 -25.53
N GLY A 10 9.02 24.24 -26.79
CA GLY A 10 10.36 24.06 -27.34
C GLY A 10 10.88 22.65 -27.04
N GLU A 11 10.49 21.77 -27.86
CA GLU A 11 10.84 20.35 -28.01
C GLU A 11 12.22 19.92 -27.47
N GLN A 12 12.44 20.01 -26.16
CA GLN A 12 13.54 19.31 -25.52
C GLN A 12 13.01 17.98 -24.97
N HIS A 13 13.33 16.92 -25.68
CA HIS A 13 13.12 15.57 -25.17
C HIS A 13 14.07 15.32 -24.00
N ILE A 14 13.56 15.38 -22.79
CA ILE A 14 14.33 14.98 -21.60
C ILE A 14 14.13 13.47 -21.43
N SER A 15 15.17 12.70 -21.68
CA SER A 15 15.19 11.27 -21.36
C SER A 15 15.63 11.08 -19.92
N VAL A 16 14.81 10.41 -19.12
CA VAL A 16 15.16 10.01 -17.75
C VAL A 16 15.42 8.51 -17.70
N SER A 17 16.35 8.09 -16.87
CA SER A 17 16.62 6.67 -16.68
C SER A 17 15.44 5.99 -15.96
N LYS A 18 15.39 4.66 -16.06
CA LYS A 18 14.37 3.87 -15.37
C LYS A 18 14.47 4.04 -13.86
N GLU A 19 15.68 4.18 -13.33
CA GLU A 19 15.94 4.42 -11.92
C GLU A 19 15.47 5.80 -11.47
N GLU A 20 15.75 6.84 -12.24
CA GLU A 20 15.26 8.20 -11.97
C GLU A 20 13.73 8.27 -11.99
N TYR A 21 13.12 7.58 -12.95
CA TYR A 21 11.66 7.48 -13.02
C TYR A 21 11.08 6.81 -11.78
N LYS A 22 11.65 5.66 -11.37
CA LYS A 22 11.25 4.95 -10.16
C LYS A 22 11.41 5.82 -8.91
N MET A 23 12.52 6.53 -8.81
CA MET A 23 12.80 7.41 -7.68
C MET A 23 11.78 8.54 -7.59
N GLN A 24 11.43 9.19 -8.70
CA GLN A 24 10.37 10.19 -8.73
C GLN A 24 9.02 9.63 -8.34
N TYR A 25 8.74 8.38 -8.72
CA TYR A 25 7.51 7.70 -8.38
C TYR A 25 7.42 7.41 -6.88
N HIS A 26 8.51 6.91 -6.30
CA HIS A 26 8.58 6.62 -4.85
C HIS A 26 8.38 7.89 -4.01
N VAL A 27 8.99 8.99 -4.39
CA VAL A 27 8.86 10.29 -3.69
C VAL A 27 7.40 10.79 -3.68
N ARG A 28 6.65 10.55 -4.74
CA ARG A 28 5.27 11.04 -4.88
C ARG A 28 4.21 10.09 -4.34
N THR A 29 4.54 8.83 -4.19
CA THR A 29 3.59 7.81 -3.74
C THR A 29 3.24 7.99 -2.27
N ARG A 30 1.95 8.15 -1.97
CA ARG A 30 1.44 8.35 -0.61
C ARG A 30 0.94 7.03 -0.06
N ILE A 31 1.58 6.59 1.00
CA ILE A 31 1.34 5.27 1.62
C ILE A 31 0.84 5.46 3.06
N LEU A 32 -0.22 4.75 3.43
CA LEU A 32 -0.67 4.60 4.80
C LEU A 32 -0.50 3.15 5.24
N ILE A 33 0.25 2.95 6.31
CA ILE A 33 0.46 1.63 6.93
C ILE A 33 -0.44 1.52 8.16
N ILE A 34 -1.26 0.48 8.20
CA ILE A 34 -2.21 0.24 9.30
C ILE A 34 -1.93 -1.13 9.92
N ASP A 35 -1.44 -1.12 11.14
CA ASP A 35 -1.14 -2.29 11.95
C ASP A 35 -1.24 -1.89 13.42
N ASP A 36 -1.89 -2.69 14.26
CA ASP A 36 -2.10 -2.38 15.68
C ASP A 36 -0.81 -2.43 16.51
N GLU A 37 0.28 -2.94 15.96
CA GLU A 37 1.60 -2.99 16.60
C GLU A 37 2.47 -1.78 16.16
N PRO A 38 2.72 -0.79 17.04
CA PRO A 38 3.50 0.40 16.68
C PRO A 38 4.93 0.10 16.21
N ASP A 39 5.57 -0.92 16.75
CA ASP A 39 6.93 -1.32 16.36
C ASP A 39 6.96 -1.80 14.89
N ILE A 40 5.91 -2.48 14.45
CA ILE A 40 5.77 -2.95 13.07
C ILE A 40 5.61 -1.76 12.11
N THR A 41 4.68 -0.85 12.40
CA THR A 41 4.46 0.32 11.53
C THR A 41 5.69 1.23 11.49
N PHE A 42 6.36 1.42 12.61
CA PHE A 42 7.60 2.18 12.67
C PHE A 42 8.71 1.56 11.81
N GLY A 43 8.89 0.25 11.92
CA GLY A 43 9.89 -0.49 11.14
C GLY A 43 9.63 -0.42 9.64
N PHE A 44 8.38 -0.61 9.21
CA PHE A 44 8.00 -0.51 7.81
C PHE A 44 8.16 0.91 7.27
N LYS A 45 7.74 1.91 8.02
CA LYS A 45 7.90 3.31 7.62
C LYS A 45 9.35 3.66 7.39
N LYS A 46 10.22 3.29 8.34
CA LYS A 46 11.67 3.52 8.22
C LYS A 46 12.25 2.82 7.00
N ALA A 47 11.95 1.54 6.83
CA ALA A 47 12.46 0.75 5.71
C ALA A 47 11.98 1.27 4.35
N LEU A 48 10.72 1.68 4.23
CA LEU A 48 10.19 2.26 3.00
C LEU A 48 10.83 3.62 2.71
N ARG A 49 11.06 4.44 3.73
CA ARG A 49 11.79 5.71 3.56
C ARG A 49 13.21 5.50 3.05
N ASP A 50 13.90 4.49 3.56
CA ASP A 50 15.24 4.12 3.09
C ASP A 50 15.24 3.67 1.63
N LYS A 51 14.09 3.21 1.11
CA LYS A 51 13.90 2.84 -0.30
C LYS A 51 13.38 3.99 -1.18
N GLY A 52 13.28 5.19 -0.64
CA GLY A 52 12.91 6.40 -1.38
C GLY A 52 11.44 6.81 -1.29
N PHE A 53 10.60 6.11 -0.53
CA PHE A 53 9.22 6.53 -0.28
C PHE A 53 9.19 7.59 0.83
N GLU A 54 8.96 8.83 0.47
CA GLU A 54 9.00 9.94 1.42
C GLU A 54 7.67 10.20 2.12
N GLN A 55 6.56 9.84 1.48
CA GLN A 55 5.21 10.10 1.97
C GLN A 55 4.59 8.85 2.57
N VAL A 56 5.11 8.45 3.72
CA VAL A 56 4.64 7.27 4.46
C VAL A 56 4.08 7.70 5.82
N GLU A 57 2.81 7.43 6.04
CA GLU A 57 2.13 7.63 7.30
C GLU A 57 1.75 6.30 7.93
N THR A 58 1.48 6.30 9.22
CA THR A 58 1.12 5.12 10.00
C THR A 58 -0.12 5.35 10.84
N ALA A 59 -0.90 4.29 11.05
CA ALA A 59 -2.01 4.25 11.97
C ALA A 59 -1.97 2.91 12.73
N ASN A 60 -2.22 2.95 14.04
CA ASN A 60 -2.18 1.77 14.90
C ASN A 60 -3.55 1.37 15.46
N ASP A 61 -4.59 1.97 14.95
CA ASP A 61 -5.98 1.71 15.33
C ASP A 61 -6.86 1.74 14.07
N SER A 62 -7.52 0.63 13.77
CA SER A 62 -8.34 0.50 12.57
C SER A 62 -9.55 1.44 12.56
N ILE A 63 -10.18 1.63 13.70
CA ILE A 63 -11.36 2.52 13.82
C ILE A 63 -10.95 3.98 13.62
N LEU A 64 -9.85 4.42 14.24
CA LEU A 64 -9.33 5.78 14.04
C LEU A 64 -8.81 5.99 12.62
N ALA A 65 -8.18 4.99 12.02
CA ALA A 65 -7.74 5.06 10.63
C ALA A 65 -8.93 5.29 9.68
N LEU A 66 -10.03 4.58 9.88
CA LEU A 66 -11.25 4.78 9.10
C LEU A 66 -11.87 6.16 9.34
N LYS A 67 -11.97 6.58 10.60
CA LYS A 67 -12.54 7.88 10.98
C LYS A 67 -11.78 9.05 10.35
N ASN A 68 -10.47 8.95 10.27
CA ASN A 68 -9.59 10.01 9.75
C ASN A 68 -9.32 9.89 8.25
N PHE A 69 -9.75 8.81 7.62
CA PHE A 69 -9.51 8.57 6.19
C PHE A 69 -10.29 9.57 5.33
N LYS A 70 -9.60 10.13 4.34
CA LYS A 70 -10.19 11.04 3.35
C LYS A 70 -9.89 10.55 1.95
N ALA A 71 -10.89 10.62 1.08
CA ALA A 71 -10.73 10.27 -0.33
C ALA A 71 -9.59 11.09 -0.98
N GLY A 72 -8.78 10.43 -1.79
CA GLY A 72 -7.68 11.07 -2.50
C GLY A 72 -6.43 11.34 -1.66
N SER A 73 -6.40 10.93 -0.38
CA SER A 73 -5.25 11.18 0.50
C SER A 73 -4.10 10.20 0.30
N TYR A 74 -4.38 8.98 -0.14
CA TYR A 74 -3.39 7.93 -0.29
C TYR A 74 -3.52 7.22 -1.64
N ASP A 75 -2.39 6.74 -2.14
CA ASP A 75 -2.32 5.92 -3.35
C ASP A 75 -2.35 4.44 -3.00
N LEU A 76 -1.79 4.07 -1.86
CA LEU A 76 -1.69 2.70 -1.39
C LEU A 76 -1.89 2.60 0.12
N LEU A 77 -2.64 1.59 0.53
CA LEU A 77 -2.77 1.15 1.92
C LEU A 77 -1.98 -0.15 2.10
N ILE A 78 -1.24 -0.24 3.19
CA ILE A 78 -0.63 -1.50 3.66
C ILE A 78 -1.34 -1.85 4.96
N ILE A 79 -2.14 -2.91 4.96
CA ILE A 79 -3.05 -3.22 6.06
C ILE A 79 -2.76 -4.61 6.62
N ASP A 80 -2.53 -4.70 7.94
CA ASP A 80 -2.55 -5.98 8.64
C ASP A 80 -3.99 -6.53 8.66
N ILE A 81 -4.13 -7.82 8.37
CA ILE A 81 -5.45 -8.46 8.34
C ILE A 81 -6.03 -8.62 9.74
N VAL A 82 -5.21 -9.04 10.70
CA VAL A 82 -5.68 -9.35 12.05
C VAL A 82 -5.39 -8.19 13.00
N MET A 83 -6.44 -7.44 13.31
CA MET A 83 -6.40 -6.31 14.25
C MET A 83 -7.59 -6.37 15.20
N PRO A 84 -7.47 -5.82 16.43
CA PRO A 84 -8.60 -5.68 17.33
C PRO A 84 -9.73 -4.83 16.74
N GLU A 85 -10.95 -5.07 17.17
CA GLU A 85 -12.19 -4.33 16.85
C GLU A 85 -12.62 -4.44 15.39
N MET A 86 -11.76 -4.09 14.45
CA MET A 86 -12.05 -4.17 13.02
C MET A 86 -10.86 -4.81 12.29
N ASP A 87 -11.07 -5.95 11.63
CA ASP A 87 -10.04 -6.60 10.83
C ASP A 87 -9.70 -5.82 9.55
N GLY A 88 -8.59 -6.20 8.92
CA GLY A 88 -8.09 -5.48 7.75
C GLY A 88 -9.01 -5.54 6.54
N PHE A 89 -9.72 -6.64 6.32
CA PHE A 89 -10.66 -6.76 5.20
C PHE A 89 -11.88 -5.86 5.41
N SER A 90 -12.46 -5.87 6.61
CA SER A 90 -13.59 -5.02 6.96
C SER A 90 -13.23 -3.54 6.86
N LEU A 91 -12.04 -3.17 7.33
CA LEU A 91 -11.52 -1.82 7.19
C LEU A 91 -11.41 -1.39 5.72
N TYR A 92 -10.81 -2.23 4.89
CA TYR A 92 -10.65 -1.93 3.46
C TYR A 92 -11.99 -1.81 2.75
N GLU A 93 -12.96 -2.65 3.08
CA GLU A 93 -14.30 -2.57 2.52
C GLU A 93 -14.97 -1.22 2.84
N GLU A 94 -14.85 -0.75 4.08
CA GLU A 94 -15.34 0.57 4.48
C GLU A 94 -14.60 1.72 3.79
N ILE A 95 -13.28 1.61 3.66
CA ILE A 95 -12.47 2.61 2.95
C ILE A 95 -12.86 2.69 1.46
N ARG A 96 -13.13 1.56 0.81
CA ARG A 96 -13.57 1.55 -0.60
C ARG A 96 -14.88 2.28 -0.84
N LYS A 97 -15.75 2.39 0.14
CA LYS A 97 -16.97 3.21 0.04
C LYS A 97 -16.65 4.70 -0.03
N ILE A 98 -15.51 5.11 0.55
CA ILE A 98 -15.04 6.50 0.56
C ILE A 98 -14.17 6.80 -0.66
N ASP A 99 -13.26 5.89 -0.99
CA ASP A 99 -12.31 6.02 -2.10
C ASP A 99 -12.17 4.69 -2.86
N LYS A 100 -12.69 4.66 -4.08
CA LYS A 100 -12.65 3.45 -4.93
C LYS A 100 -11.32 3.27 -5.66
N LYS A 101 -10.45 4.27 -5.66
CA LYS A 101 -9.19 4.27 -6.41
C LYS A 101 -7.99 3.81 -5.59
N VAL A 102 -8.07 3.91 -4.26
CA VAL A 102 -6.94 3.53 -3.41
C VAL A 102 -6.64 2.03 -3.55
N LYS A 103 -5.37 1.72 -3.70
CA LYS A 103 -4.89 0.34 -3.78
C LYS A 103 -4.60 -0.20 -2.40
N VAL A 104 -4.55 -1.52 -2.27
CA VAL A 104 -4.24 -2.18 -1.00
C VAL A 104 -3.23 -3.30 -1.17
N CYS A 105 -2.37 -3.43 -0.16
CA CYS A 105 -1.53 -4.60 0.04
C CYS A 105 -1.79 -5.11 1.46
N PHE A 106 -2.28 -6.33 1.59
CA PHE A 106 -2.53 -6.94 2.89
C PHE A 106 -1.28 -7.65 3.41
N ILE A 107 -1.01 -7.48 4.68
CA ILE A 107 0.07 -8.18 5.39
C ILE A 107 -0.53 -9.05 6.49
N THR A 108 -0.05 -10.26 6.64
CA THR A 108 -0.53 -11.18 7.66
C THR A 108 0.55 -12.13 8.15
N ALA A 109 0.47 -12.49 9.43
CA ALA A 109 1.28 -13.56 10.00
C ALA A 109 0.76 -14.96 9.63
N PHE A 110 -0.48 -15.07 9.17
CA PHE A 110 -1.10 -16.33 8.81
C PHE A 110 -0.70 -16.79 7.41
N GLN A 111 -0.63 -18.12 7.24
CA GLN A 111 -0.51 -18.70 5.91
C GLN A 111 -1.78 -18.40 5.11
N ILE A 112 -1.62 -17.85 3.93
CA ILE A 112 -2.75 -17.43 3.12
C ILE A 112 -3.40 -18.63 2.45
N ASN A 113 -4.50 -19.09 3.03
CA ASN A 113 -5.46 -19.95 2.37
C ASN A 113 -6.70 -19.10 2.09
N TYR A 114 -6.92 -18.73 0.85
CA TYR A 114 -8.01 -17.82 0.47
C TYR A 114 -9.39 -18.34 0.85
N GLN A 115 -9.62 -19.65 0.77
CA GLN A 115 -10.91 -20.22 1.14
C GLN A 115 -11.14 -20.15 2.66
N ALA A 116 -10.12 -20.44 3.44
CA ALA A 116 -10.18 -20.32 4.89
C ALA A 116 -10.33 -18.86 5.33
N LEU A 117 -9.64 -17.92 4.66
CA LEU A 117 -9.79 -16.50 4.95
C LEU A 117 -11.20 -15.99 4.65
N ARG A 118 -11.81 -16.40 3.55
CA ARG A 118 -13.20 -16.04 3.24
C ARG A 118 -14.20 -16.58 4.27
N ALA A 119 -13.95 -17.74 4.82
CA ALA A 119 -14.80 -18.32 5.87
C ALA A 119 -14.71 -17.53 7.18
N VAL A 120 -13.51 -17.01 7.51
CA VAL A 120 -13.26 -16.24 8.74
C VAL A 120 -13.58 -14.76 8.55
N PHE A 121 -13.31 -14.21 7.35
CA PHE A 121 -13.52 -12.81 7.00
C PHE A 121 -14.47 -12.70 5.79
N PRO A 122 -15.79 -12.76 5.99
CA PRO A 122 -16.78 -12.73 4.90
C PRO A 122 -16.73 -11.45 4.06
N ALA A 123 -16.15 -10.36 4.60
CA ALA A 123 -15.99 -9.09 3.89
C ALA A 123 -14.99 -9.16 2.73
N ALA A 124 -14.13 -10.18 2.67
CA ALA A 124 -13.22 -10.39 1.54
C ALA A 124 -14.02 -10.87 0.31
N THR A 125 -14.29 -9.98 -0.62
CA THR A 125 -15.24 -10.20 -1.71
C THR A 125 -14.71 -11.05 -2.85
N SER A 126 -13.47 -10.83 -3.29
CA SER A 126 -12.82 -11.69 -4.28
C SER A 126 -11.29 -11.57 -4.21
N THR A 127 -10.60 -12.63 -4.61
CA THR A 127 -9.13 -12.62 -4.75
C THR A 127 -8.65 -11.75 -5.90
N ASP A 128 -9.51 -11.49 -6.90
CA ASP A 128 -9.17 -10.65 -8.05
C ASP A 128 -9.18 -9.16 -7.69
N ASP A 129 -10.02 -8.77 -6.70
CA ASP A 129 -10.06 -7.40 -6.16
C ASP A 129 -8.92 -7.12 -5.18
N ILE A 130 -8.25 -8.17 -4.69
CA ILE A 130 -7.20 -8.08 -3.69
C ILE A 130 -5.92 -8.67 -4.29
N GLY A 131 -5.20 -7.84 -5.05
CA GLY A 131 -4.02 -8.29 -5.81
C GLY A 131 -2.77 -8.52 -4.98
N CYS A 132 -2.68 -7.98 -3.77
CA CYS A 132 -1.43 -7.98 -3.00
C CYS A 132 -1.63 -8.55 -1.59
N PHE A 133 -1.01 -9.72 -1.36
CA PHE A 133 -0.89 -10.33 -0.04
C PHE A 133 0.56 -10.63 0.26
N ILE A 134 1.01 -10.26 1.44
CA ILE A 134 2.38 -10.50 1.90
C ILE A 134 2.35 -11.16 3.26
N ARG A 135 3.11 -12.23 3.39
CA ARG A 135 3.26 -12.95 4.66
C ARG A 135 4.37 -12.34 5.52
N LYS A 136 4.10 -12.17 6.81
CA LYS A 136 5.14 -11.85 7.80
C LYS A 136 6.04 -13.08 8.08
N PRO A 137 7.34 -12.93 8.31
CA PRO A 137 8.13 -11.71 8.28
C PRO A 137 8.32 -11.20 6.85
N VAL A 138 8.26 -9.87 6.68
CA VAL A 138 8.27 -9.25 5.35
C VAL A 138 9.70 -8.98 4.90
N ASP A 139 10.05 -9.49 3.72
CA ASP A 139 11.25 -9.05 3.00
C ASP A 139 10.95 -7.68 2.36
N MET A 140 11.76 -6.67 2.67
CA MET A 140 11.49 -5.31 2.23
C MET A 140 11.70 -5.10 0.73
N ASP A 141 12.62 -5.83 0.12
CA ASP A 141 12.80 -5.77 -1.34
C ASP A 141 11.61 -6.39 -2.07
N ASP A 142 11.06 -7.46 -1.54
CA ASP A 142 9.84 -8.08 -2.07
C ASP A 142 8.63 -7.15 -1.88
N LEU A 143 8.50 -6.51 -0.73
CA LEU A 143 7.44 -5.52 -0.50
C LEU A 143 7.51 -4.37 -1.51
N VAL A 144 8.69 -3.82 -1.74
CA VAL A 144 8.89 -2.73 -2.72
C VAL A 144 8.52 -3.17 -4.13
N LYS A 145 8.87 -4.39 -4.55
CA LYS A 145 8.45 -4.94 -5.84
C LYS A 145 6.92 -5.02 -5.96
N ARG A 146 6.27 -5.48 -4.91
CA ARG A 146 4.80 -5.57 -4.87
C ARG A 146 4.14 -4.21 -4.88
N ILE A 147 4.65 -3.25 -4.12
CA ILE A 147 4.18 -1.87 -4.15
C ILE A 147 4.29 -1.30 -5.57
N ASN A 148 5.43 -1.45 -6.21
CA ASN A 148 5.64 -0.96 -7.57
C ASN A 148 4.65 -1.61 -8.57
N ALA A 149 4.33 -2.87 -8.40
CA ALA A 149 3.35 -3.55 -9.25
C ALA A 149 1.92 -3.00 -9.07
N GLU A 150 1.54 -2.62 -7.85
CA GLU A 150 0.20 -2.11 -7.55
C GLU A 150 -0.01 -0.66 -7.99
N ILE A 151 1.01 0.19 -7.89
CA ILE A 151 0.90 1.63 -8.16
C ILE A 151 1.25 2.06 -9.58
N GLN A 152 1.77 1.16 -10.38
CA GLN A 152 2.12 1.44 -11.79
C GLN A 152 0.97 1.19 -12.76
#